data_f1df8ad86e1e80926bd93fb1f75445d9
#
_entry.id   f1df8ad86e1e80926bd93fb1f75445d9
#
_cell.length_a   1.000
_cell.length_b   1.000
_cell.length_c   1.000
_cell.angle_alpha   90.00
_cell.angle_beta   90.00
_cell.angle_gamma   90.00
#
_symmetry.space_group_name_H-M   'P 1'
#
loop_
_entity.id
_entity.type
_entity.pdbx_description
1 polymer ?
#
loop_
_entity_poly.entity_id
_entity_poly.type
_entity_poly.pdbx_seq_one_letter_code
_entity_poly.pdbx_strand_id
1 'polypeptide(L)'
;KKGLKKDAFEPVLRKKSEECNSEVIEVIFSGDETKDIVDAIKKCIDKGADLVAVTGGMSVDPDDTTPDAIKELGGELITYGTPVLPGAMFMLSYIGDVAVVGLPSCVMYRNASIYDLVVPRLLLGEKLKKEDFASMGYGGYCLACDVCKYPKCAYGV
;
A
#
# COMPACT_ATOMS: atom_id res chain seq x y z
N LYS A 1 7.01 23.87 -13.91
CA LYS A 1 6.49 22.69 -14.64
C LYS A 1 7.49 21.56 -14.38
N LYS A 2 7.31 20.78 -13.30
CA LYS A 2 8.02 19.49 -13.14
C LYS A 2 7.43 18.58 -14.20
N GLY A 3 8.27 18.13 -15.16
CA GLY A 3 7.83 17.17 -16.18
C GLY A 3 7.25 15.94 -15.49
N LEU A 4 6.12 15.44 -15.99
CA LEU A 4 5.51 14.19 -15.56
C LEU A 4 6.59 13.11 -15.59
N LYS A 5 7.10 12.73 -14.41
CA LYS A 5 7.89 11.52 -14.29
C LYS A 5 6.98 10.37 -14.70
N LYS A 6 7.46 9.51 -15.59
CA LYS A 6 6.74 8.30 -15.97
C LYS A 6 6.36 7.56 -14.69
N ASP A 7 5.06 7.30 -14.51
CA ASP A 7 4.60 6.56 -13.34
C ASP A 7 5.25 5.18 -13.32
N ALA A 8 5.92 4.88 -12.22
CA ALA A 8 6.60 3.60 -12.03
C ALA A 8 5.78 2.64 -11.14
N PHE A 9 4.74 3.14 -10.43
CA PHE A 9 3.90 2.30 -9.59
C PHE A 9 2.92 1.44 -10.39
N GLU A 10 2.20 2.03 -11.34
CA GLU A 10 1.15 1.33 -12.08
C GLU A 10 1.61 0.00 -12.68
N PRO A 11 2.71 -0.07 -13.46
CA PRO A 11 3.12 -1.34 -14.08
C PRO A 11 3.54 -2.39 -13.03
N VAL A 12 4.15 -1.96 -11.91
CA VAL A 12 4.53 -2.88 -10.84
C VAL A 12 3.31 -3.40 -10.09
N LEU A 13 2.35 -2.52 -9.76
CA LEU A 13 1.15 -2.91 -9.03
C LEU A 13 0.24 -3.79 -9.89
N ARG A 14 0.08 -3.51 -11.19
CA ARG A 14 -0.65 -4.39 -12.12
C ARG A 14 -0.07 -5.80 -12.11
N LYS A 15 1.24 -5.92 -12.31
CA LYS A 15 1.91 -7.22 -12.29
C LYS A 15 1.68 -7.97 -10.97
N LYS A 16 1.88 -7.29 -9.82
CA LYS A 16 1.68 -7.89 -8.50
C LYS A 16 0.23 -8.29 -8.22
N SER A 17 -0.75 -7.52 -8.73
CA SER A 17 -2.17 -7.87 -8.63
C SER A 17 -2.50 -9.10 -9.48
N GLU A 18 -2.00 -9.19 -10.70
CA GLU A 18 -2.17 -10.36 -11.59
C GLU A 18 -1.58 -11.63 -10.95
N GLU A 19 -0.43 -11.54 -10.29
CA GLU A 19 0.17 -12.66 -9.53
C GLU A 19 -0.73 -13.15 -8.39
N CYS A 20 -1.65 -12.30 -7.91
CA CYS A 20 -2.67 -12.62 -6.89
C CYS A 20 -4.05 -12.96 -7.50
N ASN A 21 -4.16 -13.20 -8.81
CA ASN A 21 -5.42 -13.38 -9.54
C ASN A 21 -6.42 -12.23 -9.32
N SER A 22 -5.92 -11.00 -9.19
CA SER A 22 -6.70 -9.77 -9.04
C SER A 22 -6.38 -8.83 -10.19
N GLU A 23 -7.32 -7.92 -10.47
CA GLU A 23 -7.16 -6.94 -11.54
C GLU A 23 -7.20 -5.50 -11.01
N VAL A 24 -6.47 -4.60 -11.66
CA VAL A 24 -6.57 -3.17 -11.41
C VAL A 24 -7.68 -2.61 -12.28
N ILE A 25 -8.85 -2.33 -11.67
CA ILE A 25 -10.06 -1.85 -12.37
C ILE A 25 -10.00 -0.36 -12.72
N GLU A 26 -9.25 0.43 -11.97
CA GLU A 26 -9.14 1.87 -12.18
C GLU A 26 -7.77 2.40 -11.74
N VAL A 27 -7.26 3.41 -12.45
CA VAL A 27 -6.09 4.20 -12.05
C VAL A 27 -6.46 5.68 -12.16
N ILE A 28 -6.32 6.41 -11.07
CA ILE A 28 -6.63 7.84 -11.01
C ILE A 28 -5.38 8.60 -10.63
N PHE A 29 -4.98 9.56 -11.43
CA PHE A 29 -3.95 10.53 -11.09
C PHE A 29 -4.62 11.73 -10.44
N SER A 30 -4.37 11.94 -9.14
CA SER A 30 -4.88 13.08 -8.38
C SER A 30 -3.84 14.20 -8.26
N GLY A 31 -4.30 15.38 -7.85
CA GLY A 31 -3.41 16.42 -7.31
C GLY A 31 -2.84 16.00 -5.94
N ASP A 32 -1.96 16.85 -5.42
CA ASP A 32 -1.28 16.60 -4.14
C ASP A 32 -2.08 17.16 -2.93
N GLU A 33 -3.24 17.79 -3.17
CA GLU A 33 -4.08 18.30 -2.09
C GLU A 33 -4.91 17.17 -1.46
N THR A 34 -5.09 17.22 -0.14
CA THR A 34 -5.87 16.25 0.63
C THR A 34 -7.23 15.95 0.00
N LYS A 35 -7.95 17.00 -0.42
CA LYS A 35 -9.28 16.88 -1.04
C LYS A 35 -9.24 16.08 -2.35
N ASP A 36 -8.24 16.33 -3.20
CA ASP A 36 -8.12 15.63 -4.49
C ASP A 36 -7.89 14.13 -4.27
N ILE A 37 -7.08 13.78 -3.26
CA ILE A 37 -6.81 12.39 -2.87
C ILE A 37 -8.07 11.72 -2.31
N VAL A 38 -8.79 12.42 -1.43
CA VAL A 38 -10.08 11.94 -0.86
C VAL A 38 -11.09 11.65 -1.97
N ASP A 39 -11.26 12.58 -2.92
CA ASP A 39 -12.21 12.43 -4.02
C ASP A 39 -11.80 11.28 -4.96
N ALA A 40 -10.50 11.10 -5.20
CA ALA A 40 -9.98 9.98 -5.99
C ALA A 40 -10.24 8.63 -5.32
N ILE A 41 -10.01 8.51 -4.01
CA ILE A 41 -10.29 7.28 -3.25
C ILE A 41 -11.79 6.94 -3.30
N LYS A 42 -12.66 7.93 -3.02
CA LYS A 42 -14.12 7.74 -3.09
C LYS A 42 -14.56 7.23 -4.46
N LYS A 43 -14.01 7.83 -5.52
CA LYS A 43 -14.33 7.41 -6.90
C LYS A 43 -13.90 5.96 -7.19
N CYS A 44 -12.77 5.49 -6.65
CA CYS A 44 -12.39 4.08 -6.77
C CYS A 44 -13.37 3.17 -6.03
N ILE A 45 -13.78 3.55 -4.81
CA ILE A 45 -14.77 2.81 -4.01
C ILE A 45 -16.11 2.74 -4.74
N ASP A 46 -16.60 3.85 -5.28
CA ASP A 46 -17.86 3.94 -6.03
C ASP A 46 -17.86 3.06 -7.29
N LYS A 47 -16.67 2.80 -7.86
CA LYS A 47 -16.49 1.87 -8.98
C LYS A 47 -16.41 0.40 -8.59
N GLY A 48 -16.54 0.10 -7.29
CA GLY A 48 -16.56 -1.26 -6.78
C GLY A 48 -15.17 -1.84 -6.49
N ALA A 49 -14.19 -1.01 -6.17
CA ALA A 49 -12.89 -1.50 -5.71
C ALA A 49 -12.99 -2.12 -4.31
N ASP A 50 -12.49 -3.34 -4.13
CA ASP A 50 -12.37 -4.01 -2.83
C ASP A 50 -11.13 -3.53 -2.07
N LEU A 51 -10.13 -3.04 -2.81
CA LEU A 51 -8.88 -2.49 -2.29
C LEU A 51 -8.48 -1.26 -3.09
N VAL A 52 -8.13 -0.18 -2.39
CA VAL A 52 -7.57 1.04 -2.99
C VAL A 52 -6.13 1.21 -2.55
N ALA A 53 -5.21 1.24 -3.49
CA ALA A 53 -3.79 1.50 -3.24
C ALA A 53 -3.46 2.95 -3.59
N VAL A 54 -3.09 3.72 -2.59
CA VAL A 54 -2.65 5.12 -2.74
C VAL A 54 -1.14 5.17 -2.75
N THR A 55 -0.57 5.82 -3.76
CA THR A 55 0.88 5.93 -3.97
C THR A 55 1.31 7.40 -4.05
N GLY A 56 2.52 7.71 -3.60
CA GLY A 56 2.99 9.08 -3.44
C GLY A 56 2.54 9.70 -2.11
N GLY A 57 3.23 10.71 -1.63
CA GLY A 57 2.93 11.37 -0.36
C GLY A 57 2.90 10.43 0.86
N MET A 58 3.70 9.37 0.84
CA MET A 58 3.77 8.34 1.89
C MET A 58 5.19 8.20 2.44
N SER A 59 5.85 9.29 2.67
CA SER A 59 7.18 9.38 3.25
C SER A 59 7.12 9.96 4.67
N VAL A 60 8.22 10.45 5.18
CA VAL A 60 8.33 11.17 6.45
C VAL A 60 8.32 12.68 6.26
N ASP A 61 8.05 13.14 5.04
CA ASP A 61 8.01 14.56 4.72
C ASP A 61 6.76 15.19 5.36
N PRO A 62 6.88 16.31 6.07
CA PRO A 62 5.73 17.03 6.63
C PRO A 62 4.70 17.47 5.59
N ASP A 63 5.11 17.61 4.34
CA ASP A 63 4.25 18.00 3.22
C ASP A 63 3.48 16.82 2.59
N ASP A 64 3.66 15.61 3.10
CA ASP A 64 2.94 14.42 2.64
C ASP A 64 1.50 14.42 3.13
N THR A 65 0.55 14.59 2.23
CA THR A 65 -0.88 14.75 2.53
C THR A 65 -1.68 13.45 2.47
N THR A 66 -1.11 12.38 1.91
CA THR A 66 -1.81 11.09 1.74
C THR A 66 -2.30 10.48 3.05
N PRO A 67 -1.52 10.44 4.15
CA PRO A 67 -2.01 9.92 5.42
C PRO A 67 -3.20 10.70 5.98
N ASP A 68 -3.20 12.01 5.81
CA ASP A 68 -4.28 12.85 6.29
C ASP A 68 -5.55 12.70 5.42
N ALA A 69 -5.40 12.55 4.11
CA ALA A 69 -6.51 12.24 3.22
C ALA A 69 -7.18 10.91 3.58
N ILE A 70 -6.41 9.87 3.87
CA ILE A 70 -6.96 8.58 4.30
C ILE A 70 -7.69 8.70 5.66
N LYS A 71 -7.16 9.48 6.60
CA LYS A 71 -7.82 9.74 7.89
C LYS A 71 -9.11 10.55 7.72
N GLU A 72 -9.13 11.57 6.83
CA GLU A 72 -10.31 12.41 6.57
C GLU A 72 -11.50 11.61 6.03
N LEU A 73 -11.24 10.49 5.37
CA LEU A 73 -12.29 9.58 4.92
C LEU A 73 -13.11 8.94 6.05
N GLY A 74 -12.68 9.10 7.31
CA GLY A 74 -13.41 8.62 8.49
C GLY A 74 -13.37 7.10 8.64
N GLY A 75 -12.46 6.42 7.95
CA GLY A 75 -12.26 4.98 8.07
C GLY A 75 -11.55 4.58 9.36
N GLU A 76 -11.59 3.29 9.67
CA GLU A 76 -10.85 2.71 10.79
C GLU A 76 -9.36 2.62 10.42
N LEU A 77 -8.51 3.45 11.05
CA LEU A 77 -7.06 3.36 10.91
C LEU A 77 -6.52 2.16 11.70
N ILE A 78 -6.00 1.17 10.99
CA ILE A 78 -5.40 -0.03 11.58
C ILE A 78 -3.93 0.21 11.94
N THR A 79 -3.15 0.72 10.99
CA THR A 79 -1.75 1.05 11.21
C THR A 79 -1.30 2.19 10.33
N TYR A 80 -0.39 3.01 10.85
CA TYR A 80 0.46 3.90 10.10
C TYR A 80 1.89 3.71 10.58
N GLY A 81 2.69 3.11 9.71
CA GLY A 81 3.98 2.55 10.06
C GLY A 81 3.91 1.07 10.42
N THR A 82 4.96 0.34 10.08
CA THR A 82 5.10 -1.10 10.33
C THR A 82 6.54 -1.44 10.73
N PRO A 83 6.76 -2.50 11.52
CA PRO A 83 8.11 -2.97 11.85
C PRO A 83 8.71 -3.82 10.72
N VAL A 84 8.42 -3.46 9.45
CA VAL A 84 8.83 -4.22 8.26
C VAL A 84 9.67 -3.33 7.34
N LEU A 85 10.82 -3.83 6.90
CA LEU A 85 11.71 -3.20 5.93
C LEU A 85 12.04 -4.17 4.78
N PRO A 86 11.72 -3.81 3.52
CA PRO A 86 11.15 -2.56 3.03
C PRO A 86 9.65 -2.43 3.34
N GLY A 87 9.22 -1.20 3.72
CA GLY A 87 7.80 -0.93 3.88
C GLY A 87 7.41 -0.18 5.16
N ALA A 88 8.38 0.37 5.92
CA ALA A 88 8.14 0.96 7.23
C ALA A 88 7.03 2.02 7.27
N MET A 89 6.82 2.80 6.19
CA MET A 89 5.80 3.85 6.12
C MET A 89 4.47 3.37 5.51
N PHE A 90 4.23 2.06 5.50
CA PHE A 90 2.95 1.51 5.07
C PHE A 90 1.80 1.94 5.98
N MET A 91 0.64 2.18 5.38
CA MET A 91 -0.60 2.51 6.08
C MET A 91 -1.73 1.60 5.64
N LEU A 92 -2.57 1.19 6.58
CA LEU A 92 -3.82 0.48 6.30
C LEU A 92 -4.97 1.14 7.07
N SER A 93 -6.04 1.43 6.35
CA SER A 93 -7.32 1.84 6.91
C SER A 93 -8.46 1.08 6.23
N TYR A 94 -9.58 0.90 6.92
CA TYR A 94 -10.80 0.36 6.33
C TYR A 94 -11.88 1.43 6.23
N ILE A 95 -12.50 1.53 5.05
CA ILE A 95 -13.69 2.37 4.80
C ILE A 95 -14.83 1.40 4.50
N GLY A 96 -15.66 1.12 5.51
CA GLY A 96 -16.59 -0.01 5.45
C GLY A 96 -15.83 -1.33 5.25
N ASP A 97 -16.10 -2.01 4.14
CA ASP A 97 -15.42 -3.25 3.79
C ASP A 97 -14.22 -3.08 2.86
N VAL A 98 -13.98 -1.86 2.37
CA VAL A 98 -12.89 -1.57 1.44
C VAL A 98 -11.60 -1.31 2.21
N ALA A 99 -10.53 -2.01 1.86
CA ALA A 99 -9.19 -1.75 2.35
C ALA A 99 -8.55 -0.58 1.58
N VAL A 100 -8.07 0.45 2.29
CA VAL A 100 -7.31 1.54 1.72
C VAL A 100 -5.89 1.46 2.25
N VAL A 101 -4.92 1.26 1.35
CA VAL A 101 -3.51 1.13 1.70
C VAL A 101 -2.70 2.30 1.15
N GLY A 102 -1.88 2.89 2.00
CA GLY A 102 -0.85 3.86 1.61
C GLY A 102 0.48 3.12 1.37
N LEU A 103 0.99 3.20 0.14
CA LEU A 103 2.17 2.43 -0.28
C LEU A 103 3.42 3.31 -0.37
N PRO A 104 4.47 3.00 0.41
CA PRO A 104 5.75 3.70 0.29
C PRO A 104 6.47 3.32 -1.02
N SER A 105 7.34 4.21 -1.49
CA SER A 105 8.05 4.07 -2.78
C SER A 105 8.88 2.79 -2.93
N CYS A 106 9.32 2.19 -1.82
CA CYS A 106 10.09 0.95 -1.86
C CYS A 106 9.37 -0.22 -2.52
N VAL A 107 8.03 -0.21 -2.58
CA VAL A 107 7.22 -1.22 -3.29
C VAL A 107 7.58 -1.31 -4.78
N MET A 108 7.98 -0.18 -5.39
CA MET A 108 8.40 -0.14 -6.81
C MET A 108 9.76 -0.80 -7.07
N TYR A 109 10.66 -0.75 -6.09
CA TYR A 109 12.08 -1.06 -6.31
C TYR A 109 12.52 -2.38 -5.71
N ARG A 110 11.62 -3.04 -4.96
CA ARG A 110 11.95 -4.29 -4.26
C ARG A 110 11.14 -5.45 -4.75
N ASN A 111 11.79 -6.61 -4.90
CA ASN A 111 11.13 -7.85 -5.27
C ASN A 111 10.13 -8.30 -4.20
N ALA A 112 10.47 -8.08 -2.92
CA ALA A 112 9.58 -8.30 -1.78
C ALA A 112 9.58 -7.07 -0.87
N SER A 113 8.41 -6.70 -0.36
CA SER A 113 8.16 -5.55 0.52
C SER A 113 6.95 -5.85 1.40
N ILE A 114 6.55 -4.90 2.23
CA ILE A 114 5.30 -4.99 3.00
C ILE A 114 4.07 -5.27 2.11
N TYR A 115 4.04 -4.80 0.88
CA TYR A 115 2.98 -5.10 -0.09
C TYR A 115 2.77 -6.61 -0.22
N ASP A 116 3.86 -7.33 -0.43
CA ASP A 116 3.83 -8.77 -0.71
C ASP A 116 3.43 -9.61 0.52
N LEU A 117 3.60 -9.06 1.73
CA LEU A 117 3.17 -9.69 2.98
C LEU A 117 1.68 -9.42 3.29
N VAL A 118 1.18 -8.26 2.92
CA VAL A 118 -0.11 -7.74 3.38
C VAL A 118 -1.20 -7.82 2.32
N VAL A 119 -0.92 -7.34 1.11
CA VAL A 119 -1.96 -7.19 0.09
C VAL A 119 -2.58 -8.52 -0.34
N PRO A 120 -1.83 -9.62 -0.51
CA PRO A 120 -2.46 -10.91 -0.80
C PRO A 120 -3.47 -11.36 0.26
N ARG A 121 -3.22 -11.09 1.55
CA ARG A 121 -4.15 -11.40 2.66
C ARG A 121 -5.42 -10.55 2.56
N LEU A 122 -5.27 -9.25 2.27
CA LEU A 122 -6.41 -8.34 2.07
C LEU A 122 -7.28 -8.76 0.88
N LEU A 123 -6.66 -9.15 -0.24
CA LEU A 123 -7.37 -9.64 -1.43
C LEU A 123 -8.12 -10.95 -1.21
N LEU A 124 -7.70 -11.76 -0.21
CA LEU A 124 -8.44 -12.93 0.25
C LEU A 124 -9.59 -12.59 1.23
N GLY A 125 -9.82 -11.29 1.50
CA GLY A 125 -10.87 -10.82 2.40
C GLY A 125 -10.50 -10.89 3.89
N GLU A 126 -9.21 -11.09 4.21
CA GLU A 126 -8.79 -11.10 5.61
C GLU A 126 -8.83 -9.69 6.20
N LYS A 127 -9.46 -9.54 7.36
CA LYS A 127 -9.49 -8.28 8.11
C LYS A 127 -8.28 -8.23 9.06
N LEU A 128 -7.20 -7.59 8.59
CA LEU A 128 -5.97 -7.44 9.37
C LEU A 128 -6.17 -6.43 10.53
N LYS A 129 -5.49 -6.73 11.64
CA LYS A 129 -5.49 -5.91 12.86
C LYS A 129 -4.08 -5.43 13.17
N LYS A 130 -3.96 -4.52 14.14
CA LYS A 130 -2.67 -3.97 14.57
C LYS A 130 -1.68 -5.06 15.03
N GLU A 131 -2.19 -6.11 15.68
CA GLU A 131 -1.41 -7.23 16.18
C GLU A 131 -0.75 -8.03 15.04
N ASP A 132 -1.42 -8.14 13.88
CA ASP A 132 -0.86 -8.80 12.70
C ASP A 132 0.42 -8.11 12.25
N PHE A 133 0.39 -6.77 12.20
CA PHE A 133 1.58 -5.99 11.84
C PHE A 133 2.67 -6.09 12.90
N ALA A 134 2.32 -6.05 14.19
CA ALA A 134 3.29 -6.17 15.26
C ALA A 134 4.02 -7.53 15.22
N SER A 135 3.31 -8.60 14.88
CA SER A 135 3.90 -9.95 14.78
C SER A 135 4.93 -10.08 13.65
N MET A 136 4.76 -9.32 12.55
CA MET A 136 5.71 -9.32 11.43
C MET A 136 7.10 -8.77 11.81
N GLY A 137 7.23 -8.06 12.93
CA GLY A 137 8.49 -7.46 13.36
C GLY A 137 9.60 -8.47 13.63
N TYR A 138 9.27 -9.70 13.99
CA TYR A 138 10.27 -10.74 14.24
C TYR A 138 11.06 -11.12 12.98
N GLY A 139 10.40 -11.24 11.82
CA GLY A 139 11.01 -11.47 10.50
C GLY A 139 10.95 -10.25 9.58
N GLY A 140 10.79 -9.05 10.13
CA GLY A 140 10.44 -7.85 9.37
C GLY A 140 11.55 -7.24 8.51
N TYR A 141 12.77 -7.78 8.55
CA TYR A 141 13.90 -7.23 7.79
C TYR A 141 14.28 -8.11 6.61
N CYS A 142 14.09 -7.59 5.38
CA CYS A 142 14.55 -8.26 4.16
C CYS A 142 16.06 -8.10 3.99
N LEU A 143 16.77 -9.21 3.87
CA LEU A 143 18.23 -9.23 3.72
C LEU A 143 18.74 -8.76 2.34
N ALA A 144 17.83 -8.44 1.41
CA ALA A 144 18.16 -7.98 0.06
C ALA A 144 19.15 -8.92 -0.67
N CYS A 145 18.88 -10.23 -0.63
CA CYS A 145 19.72 -11.23 -1.27
C CYS A 145 19.91 -10.96 -2.76
N ASP A 146 21.08 -11.31 -3.33
CA ASP A 146 21.41 -11.15 -4.76
C ASP A 146 20.35 -11.80 -5.66
N VAL A 147 19.83 -12.95 -5.24
CA VAL A 147 18.67 -13.61 -5.84
C VAL A 147 17.57 -13.67 -4.81
N CYS A 148 16.44 -13.01 -5.08
CA CYS A 148 15.30 -13.01 -4.18
C CYS A 148 14.73 -14.43 -4.01
N LYS A 149 14.61 -14.87 -2.76
CA LYS A 149 14.08 -16.20 -2.39
C LYS A 149 12.65 -16.14 -1.83
N TYR A 150 12.07 -14.95 -1.74
CA TYR A 150 10.70 -14.81 -1.25
C TYR A 150 9.73 -15.63 -2.13
N PRO A 151 8.73 -16.31 -1.55
CA PRO A 151 8.37 -16.40 -0.13
C PRO A 151 9.13 -17.47 0.69
N LYS A 152 10.11 -18.17 0.12
CA LYS A 152 10.89 -19.24 0.80
C LYS A 152 12.08 -18.65 1.58
N CYS A 153 11.80 -17.72 2.50
CA CYS A 153 12.80 -17.06 3.36
C CYS A 153 12.14 -16.62 4.68
N ALA A 154 12.94 -16.07 5.60
CA ALA A 154 12.45 -15.63 6.91
C ALA A 154 11.76 -14.25 6.88
N TYR A 155 11.64 -13.58 5.72
CA TYR A 155 11.02 -12.29 5.63
C TYR A 155 9.51 -12.37 5.85
N GLY A 156 9.02 -11.66 6.88
CA GLY A 156 7.61 -11.61 7.25
C GLY A 156 7.10 -12.79 8.07
N VAL A 157 8.01 -13.61 8.62
CA VAL A 157 7.66 -14.82 9.42
C VAL A 157 7.72 -14.51 10.90
#